data_840ffef83a185146b180d24b6a8c248a
#
_entry.id   840ffef83a185146b180d24b6a8c248a
#
_cell.length_a   1.000
_cell.length_b   1.000
_cell.length_c   1.000
_cell.angle_alpha   90.00
_cell.angle_beta   90.00
_cell.angle_gamma   90.00
#
_symmetry.space_group_name_H-M   'P 1'
#
loop_
_entity.id
_entity.type
_entity.pdbx_description
1 polymer ?
#
loop_
_entity_poly.entity_id
_entity_poly.type
_entity_poly.pdbx_seq_one_letter_code
_entity_poly.pdbx_strand_id
1 'polypeptide(L)'
;MAIMRLPRWLVTLAILAGCGPGPESDFRIPAEWEEHEAVWLSWADDSDENNLVLAAIIRELQGHVKVKVVFSSEPARSRSFLALHDLAVDTQAMEAHVFPGADTWIRDQGAVFAFDGPGRLAALDLGWSQYGQVDWSYARWPEWFEGRYDSVKTSVERSPGSRVDSLMGAAVKARHHKVNVILEGGSFEYNGRGVLIQSEAVTLQRNPGRTKQELETEFRRLGIEKVIWLPQGVVEDEHFQVLIDNEYLVGGSGGHTDEFVRFADEHTILLAWVDEDELDDHPLDRINRERMSRNLEILERATDLNGDPFRIIKMPIPRPIETKLEVVDDPELEGDKDNVISIHALPPGHQLAVGDTIKAVAAAGYLNFLVTNGLVLTAGYAEYGSGDKDEEARSTLQQAFPGRHIVMLDATPLNGRFGGGGIHCATLQEPKVK
;
A
#
# COMPACT_ATOMS: atom_id res chain seq x y z
N MET A 1 -29.68 27.93 -76.66
CA MET A 1 -29.92 26.68 -75.90
C MET A 1 -28.80 26.51 -74.87
N ALA A 2 -29.04 26.96 -73.65
CA ALA A 2 -28.07 26.89 -72.57
C ALA A 2 -28.52 25.76 -71.65
N ILE A 3 -27.65 24.75 -71.45
CA ILE A 3 -27.88 23.63 -70.53
C ILE A 3 -27.26 24.00 -69.25
N MET A 4 -28.11 24.22 -68.22
CA MET A 4 -27.74 24.48 -66.82
C MET A 4 -27.31 23.15 -66.14
N ARG A 5 -26.05 23.07 -65.68
CA ARG A 5 -25.55 21.96 -64.85
C ARG A 5 -25.78 22.28 -63.38
N LEU A 6 -26.55 21.45 -62.71
CA LEU A 6 -26.73 21.45 -61.26
C LEU A 6 -25.48 20.83 -60.50
N PRO A 7 -25.05 21.39 -59.39
CA PRO A 7 -23.95 20.79 -58.58
C PRO A 7 -24.44 19.62 -57.73
N ARG A 8 -23.72 18.51 -57.82
CA ARG A 8 -23.89 17.34 -56.93
C ARG A 8 -23.29 17.67 -55.56
N TRP A 9 -24.13 17.74 -54.56
CA TRP A 9 -23.71 17.75 -53.16
C TRP A 9 -23.34 16.31 -52.74
N LEU A 10 -22.04 16.08 -52.46
CA LEU A 10 -21.56 14.87 -51.80
C LEU A 10 -21.89 15.00 -50.32
N VAL A 11 -22.87 14.23 -49.83
CA VAL A 11 -23.11 14.02 -48.41
C VAL A 11 -22.09 12.97 -47.91
N THR A 12 -21.06 13.44 -47.24
CA THR A 12 -20.12 12.56 -46.54
C THR A 12 -20.79 12.11 -45.25
N LEU A 13 -21.26 10.87 -45.22
CA LEU A 13 -21.74 10.21 -44.00
C LEU A 13 -20.50 9.92 -43.13
N ALA A 14 -20.26 10.69 -42.10
CA ALA A 14 -19.31 10.35 -41.06
C ALA A 14 -19.92 9.18 -40.24
N ILE A 15 -19.39 7.99 -40.46
CA ILE A 15 -19.67 6.84 -39.57
C ILE A 15 -18.95 7.13 -38.26
N LEU A 16 -19.69 7.61 -37.25
CA LEU A 16 -19.27 7.55 -35.87
C LEU A 16 -19.20 6.07 -35.53
N ALA A 17 -18.00 5.52 -35.54
CA ALA A 17 -17.73 4.23 -34.90
C ALA A 17 -18.01 4.43 -33.42
N GLY A 18 -19.21 4.10 -32.99
CA GLY A 18 -19.52 3.96 -31.55
C GLY A 18 -18.61 2.87 -31.01
N CYS A 19 -17.77 3.23 -30.04
CA CYS A 19 -17.21 2.26 -29.13
C CYS A 19 -18.40 1.60 -28.43
N GLY A 20 -18.77 0.41 -28.88
CA GLY A 20 -19.67 -0.45 -28.10
C GLY A 20 -18.96 -0.77 -26.77
N PRO A 21 -19.71 -1.06 -25.70
CA PRO A 21 -19.11 -1.53 -24.48
C PRO A 21 -18.18 -2.71 -24.82
N GLY A 22 -16.92 -2.62 -24.38
CA GLY A 22 -16.01 -3.75 -24.46
C GLY A 22 -16.65 -4.96 -23.75
N PRO A 23 -16.14 -6.19 -23.97
CA PRO A 23 -16.68 -7.35 -23.29
C PRO A 23 -16.65 -7.06 -21.77
N GLU A 24 -17.82 -7.20 -21.12
CA GLU A 24 -17.91 -7.11 -19.66
C GLU A 24 -16.83 -8.03 -19.06
N SER A 25 -16.01 -7.48 -18.17
CA SER A 25 -15.00 -8.26 -17.46
C SER A 25 -15.70 -9.25 -16.54
N ASP A 26 -15.34 -10.53 -16.60
CA ASP A 26 -15.81 -11.53 -15.65
C ASP A 26 -15.18 -11.34 -14.26
N PHE A 27 -14.21 -10.41 -14.13
CA PHE A 27 -13.53 -10.13 -12.87
C PHE A 27 -14.32 -9.19 -11.97
N ARG A 28 -14.32 -9.53 -10.68
CA ARG A 28 -14.77 -8.67 -9.60
C ARG A 28 -13.75 -8.73 -8.46
N ILE A 29 -13.15 -7.61 -8.14
CA ILE A 29 -12.31 -7.48 -6.95
C ILE A 29 -13.26 -7.15 -5.78
N PRO A 30 -13.32 -7.98 -4.72
CA PRO A 30 -14.18 -7.71 -3.57
C PRO A 30 -13.64 -6.54 -2.76
N ALA A 31 -14.54 -5.72 -2.22
CA ALA A 31 -14.15 -4.69 -1.28
C ALA A 31 -13.61 -5.31 0.02
N GLU A 32 -12.73 -4.57 0.72
CA GLU A 32 -12.07 -5.09 1.93
C GLU A 32 -13.03 -5.29 3.11
N TRP A 33 -14.21 -4.66 3.10
CA TRP A 33 -15.24 -4.88 4.14
C TRP A 33 -16.17 -6.05 3.83
N GLU A 34 -16.01 -6.76 2.71
CA GLU A 34 -16.74 -7.99 2.43
C GLU A 34 -16.27 -9.13 3.35
N GLU A 35 -17.00 -10.24 3.39
CA GLU A 35 -16.69 -11.37 4.26
C GLU A 35 -15.42 -12.10 3.82
N HIS A 36 -14.51 -12.35 4.76
CA HIS A 36 -13.24 -13.03 4.52
C HIS A 36 -13.30 -14.51 4.94
N GLU A 37 -12.66 -15.37 4.16
CA GLU A 37 -12.36 -16.76 4.52
C GLU A 37 -11.15 -16.79 5.47
N ALA A 38 -10.12 -15.99 5.18
CA ALA A 38 -8.90 -15.95 5.96
C ALA A 38 -8.22 -14.57 5.90
N VAL A 39 -7.30 -14.32 6.82
CA VAL A 39 -6.29 -13.27 6.76
C VAL A 39 -4.91 -13.93 6.78
N TRP A 40 -4.06 -13.52 5.84
CA TRP A 40 -2.68 -13.94 5.72
C TRP A 40 -1.75 -12.94 6.41
N LEU A 41 -0.69 -13.45 7.03
CA LEU A 41 0.45 -12.71 7.56
C LEU A 41 1.72 -13.45 7.19
N SER A 42 2.84 -12.74 7.13
CA SER A 42 4.15 -13.36 7.02
C SER A 42 4.98 -13.08 8.28
N TRP A 43 5.55 -14.13 8.86
CA TRP A 43 6.38 -14.03 10.06
C TRP A 43 7.75 -13.49 9.70
N ALA A 44 8.22 -12.46 10.41
CA ALA A 44 9.52 -11.86 10.16
C ALA A 44 10.65 -12.78 10.67
N ASP A 45 11.61 -13.09 9.80
CA ASP A 45 12.74 -13.95 10.17
C ASP A 45 13.87 -13.21 10.90
N ASP A 46 13.91 -11.89 10.80
CA ASP A 46 15.01 -11.00 11.17
C ASP A 46 14.61 -9.90 12.16
N SER A 47 13.35 -9.87 12.61
CA SER A 47 12.87 -8.84 13.53
C SER A 47 11.99 -9.41 14.66
N ASP A 48 12.56 -9.55 15.83
CA ASP A 48 11.80 -9.94 17.04
C ASP A 48 10.74 -8.87 17.39
N GLU A 49 11.03 -7.60 17.16
CA GLU A 49 10.11 -6.49 17.46
C GLU A 49 8.87 -6.55 16.56
N ASN A 50 9.05 -6.76 15.25
CA ASN A 50 7.92 -6.97 14.32
C ASN A 50 7.11 -8.19 14.72
N ASN A 51 7.77 -9.26 15.17
CA ASN A 51 7.12 -10.49 15.59
C ASN A 51 6.21 -10.30 16.81
N LEU A 52 6.52 -9.36 17.71
CA LEU A 52 5.61 -8.99 18.82
C LEU A 52 4.30 -8.42 18.28
N VAL A 53 4.37 -7.53 17.30
CA VAL A 53 3.19 -6.93 16.66
C VAL A 53 2.42 -7.98 15.86
N LEU A 54 3.11 -8.80 15.05
CA LEU A 54 2.47 -9.87 14.29
C LEU A 54 1.74 -10.87 15.19
N ALA A 55 2.33 -11.25 16.33
CA ALA A 55 1.68 -12.10 17.31
C ALA A 55 0.44 -11.44 17.93
N ALA A 56 0.48 -10.14 18.19
CA ALA A 56 -0.68 -9.39 18.68
C ALA A 56 -1.80 -9.39 17.63
N ILE A 57 -1.48 -9.12 16.37
CA ILE A 57 -2.44 -9.17 15.25
C ILE A 57 -3.06 -10.58 15.15
N ILE A 58 -2.26 -11.63 15.18
CA ILE A 58 -2.76 -13.01 15.12
C ILE A 58 -3.76 -13.29 16.27
N ARG A 59 -3.44 -12.90 17.49
CA ARG A 59 -4.35 -13.11 18.64
C ARG A 59 -5.68 -12.40 18.49
N GLU A 60 -5.68 -11.16 17.99
CA GLU A 60 -6.90 -10.40 17.77
C GLU A 60 -7.74 -11.00 16.61
N LEU A 61 -7.11 -11.59 15.61
CA LEU A 61 -7.80 -12.24 14.49
C LEU A 61 -8.41 -13.60 14.88
N GLN A 62 -7.80 -14.31 15.83
CA GLN A 62 -8.28 -15.62 16.27
C GLN A 62 -9.69 -15.52 16.88
N GLY A 63 -10.61 -16.33 16.36
CA GLY A 63 -12.03 -16.26 16.72
C GLY A 63 -12.91 -15.37 15.81
N HIS A 64 -12.30 -14.51 14.98
CA HIS A 64 -13.00 -13.68 13.99
C HIS A 64 -12.90 -14.24 12.57
N VAL A 65 -11.70 -14.69 12.19
CA VAL A 65 -11.39 -15.17 10.86
C VAL A 65 -10.31 -16.25 10.94
N LYS A 66 -10.20 -17.11 9.94
CA LYS A 66 -9.09 -18.05 9.84
C LYS A 66 -7.76 -17.27 9.63
N VAL A 67 -6.73 -17.64 10.36
CA VAL A 67 -5.41 -17.02 10.26
C VAL A 67 -4.46 -17.96 9.51
N LYS A 68 -3.81 -17.44 8.47
CA LYS A 68 -2.79 -18.15 7.69
C LYS A 68 -1.46 -17.44 7.86
N VAL A 69 -0.46 -18.16 8.36
CA VAL A 69 0.86 -17.61 8.65
C VAL A 69 1.89 -18.20 7.70
N VAL A 70 2.60 -17.34 7.01
CA VAL A 70 3.66 -17.68 6.07
C VAL A 70 5.02 -17.58 6.76
N PHE A 71 5.89 -18.53 6.48
CA PHE A 71 7.28 -18.58 6.91
C PHE A 71 8.19 -18.67 5.67
N SER A 72 9.36 -18.08 5.70
CA SER A 72 10.29 -18.09 4.57
C SER A 72 10.89 -19.47 4.30
N SER A 73 10.96 -20.34 5.32
CA SER A 73 11.55 -21.68 5.24
C SER A 73 11.05 -22.61 6.33
N GLU A 74 11.22 -23.93 6.16
CA GLU A 74 10.90 -24.93 7.20
C GLU A 74 11.72 -24.74 8.49
N PRO A 75 13.03 -24.43 8.44
CA PRO A 75 13.77 -24.08 9.65
C PRO A 75 13.23 -22.84 10.37
N ALA A 76 12.86 -21.79 9.62
CA ALA A 76 12.23 -20.59 10.17
C ALA A 76 10.92 -20.94 10.88
N ARG A 77 10.02 -21.67 10.20
CA ARG A 77 8.76 -22.15 10.77
C ARG A 77 8.98 -22.88 12.10
N SER A 78 9.92 -23.82 12.13
CA SER A 78 10.18 -24.63 13.30
C SER A 78 10.67 -23.82 14.51
N ARG A 79 11.51 -22.79 14.27
CA ARG A 79 11.96 -21.86 15.34
C ARG A 79 10.80 -20.99 15.83
N SER A 80 10.01 -20.47 14.90
CA SER A 80 8.96 -19.51 15.20
C SER A 80 7.78 -20.10 15.95
N PHE A 81 7.51 -21.41 15.86
CA PHE A 81 6.43 -22.05 16.61
C PHE A 81 6.64 -21.98 18.14
N LEU A 82 7.87 -22.01 18.60
CA LEU A 82 8.18 -21.80 20.02
C LEU A 82 7.91 -20.35 20.42
N ALA A 83 8.40 -19.40 19.63
CA ALA A 83 8.18 -17.97 19.87
C ALA A 83 6.67 -17.62 19.85
N LEU A 84 5.90 -18.13 18.90
CA LEU A 84 4.45 -17.95 18.83
C LEU A 84 3.75 -18.48 20.09
N HIS A 85 4.14 -19.64 20.58
CA HIS A 85 3.61 -20.21 21.82
C HIS A 85 3.93 -19.31 23.03
N ASP A 86 5.19 -18.85 23.15
CA ASP A 86 5.62 -17.97 24.25
C ASP A 86 4.90 -16.60 24.20
N LEU A 87 4.50 -16.16 23.00
CA LEU A 87 3.70 -14.96 22.76
C LEU A 87 2.18 -15.21 22.88
N ALA A 88 1.76 -16.36 23.45
CA ALA A 88 0.38 -16.73 23.68
C ALA A 88 -0.50 -16.81 22.43
N VAL A 89 0.07 -17.15 21.28
CA VAL A 89 -0.66 -17.44 20.04
C VAL A 89 -1.12 -18.89 20.08
N ASP A 90 -2.40 -19.14 19.79
CA ASP A 90 -2.91 -20.51 19.58
C ASP A 90 -2.46 -21.03 18.20
N THR A 91 -1.35 -21.75 18.18
CA THR A 91 -0.80 -22.29 16.94
C THR A 91 -1.63 -23.41 16.33
N GLN A 92 -2.62 -23.97 17.08
CA GLN A 92 -3.58 -24.97 16.53
C GLN A 92 -4.72 -24.30 15.77
N ALA A 93 -5.00 -23.02 16.07
CA ALA A 93 -6.03 -22.23 15.42
C ALA A 93 -5.48 -21.45 14.19
N MET A 94 -4.26 -21.74 13.72
CA MET A 94 -3.68 -21.13 12.54
C MET A 94 -3.27 -22.17 11.50
N GLU A 95 -3.24 -21.76 10.24
CA GLU A 95 -2.75 -22.55 9.12
C GLU A 95 -1.35 -22.04 8.71
N ALA A 96 -0.35 -22.92 8.72
CA ALA A 96 1.04 -22.56 8.46
C ALA A 96 1.47 -22.94 7.04
N HIS A 97 2.08 -21.97 6.33
CA HIS A 97 2.62 -22.15 4.99
C HIS A 97 4.10 -21.81 4.94
N VAL A 98 4.83 -22.34 3.96
CA VAL A 98 6.23 -22.00 3.72
C VAL A 98 6.37 -21.49 2.28
N PHE A 99 6.65 -20.19 2.15
CA PHE A 99 6.87 -19.54 0.86
C PHE A 99 8.24 -18.87 0.86
N PRO A 100 9.23 -19.41 0.13
CA PRO A 100 10.54 -18.79 0.05
C PRO A 100 10.46 -17.36 -0.49
N GLY A 101 11.11 -16.45 0.20
CA GLY A 101 11.16 -15.02 -0.16
C GLY A 101 9.98 -14.19 0.31
N ALA A 102 9.02 -14.76 1.05
CA ALA A 102 8.03 -13.97 1.76
C ALA A 102 8.70 -13.18 2.88
N ASP A 103 8.35 -11.92 3.00
CA ASP A 103 8.75 -11.02 4.08
C ASP A 103 7.53 -10.48 4.84
N THR A 104 7.74 -9.59 5.79
CA THR A 104 6.68 -9.00 6.63
C THR A 104 5.58 -8.34 5.79
N TRP A 105 5.92 -7.79 4.62
CA TRP A 105 5.02 -7.00 3.78
C TRP A 105 4.22 -7.87 2.81
N ILE A 106 3.48 -8.84 3.37
CA ILE A 106 2.69 -9.80 2.58
C ILE A 106 1.60 -9.16 1.73
N ARG A 107 1.13 -7.97 2.11
CA ARG A 107 0.20 -7.14 1.33
C ARG A 107 0.75 -6.85 -0.06
N ASP A 108 2.03 -6.56 -0.15
CA ASP A 108 2.67 -6.04 -1.34
C ASP A 108 3.25 -7.13 -2.23
N GLN A 109 3.71 -8.23 -1.61
CA GLN A 109 4.22 -9.40 -2.34
C GLN A 109 3.12 -10.41 -2.66
N GLY A 110 2.02 -10.38 -1.93
CA GLY A 110 0.95 -11.36 -2.01
C GLY A 110 -0.02 -11.13 -3.17
N ALA A 111 -0.91 -12.09 -3.34
CA ALA A 111 -1.93 -12.02 -4.40
C ALA A 111 -3.03 -11.04 -4.05
N VAL A 112 -3.36 -10.13 -4.95
CA VAL A 112 -4.65 -9.44 -4.91
C VAL A 112 -5.72 -10.44 -5.35
N PHE A 113 -6.59 -10.85 -4.42
CA PHE A 113 -7.63 -11.83 -4.72
C PHE A 113 -8.84 -11.18 -5.40
N ALA A 114 -9.35 -11.86 -6.42
CA ALA A 114 -10.53 -11.47 -7.17
C ALA A 114 -11.42 -12.69 -7.45
N PHE A 115 -12.61 -12.46 -7.96
CA PHE A 115 -13.45 -13.50 -8.55
C PHE A 115 -13.42 -13.37 -10.07
N ASP A 116 -13.17 -14.48 -10.79
CA ASP A 116 -13.23 -14.55 -12.26
C ASP A 116 -14.51 -15.27 -12.74
N GLY A 117 -15.62 -14.93 -12.11
CA GLY A 117 -16.94 -15.52 -12.29
C GLY A 117 -17.50 -16.11 -11.00
N PRO A 118 -18.75 -16.60 -11.00
CA PRO A 118 -19.42 -17.10 -9.80
C PRO A 118 -18.65 -18.23 -9.12
N GLY A 119 -18.30 -18.05 -7.84
CA GLY A 119 -17.65 -19.05 -7.02
C GLY A 119 -16.21 -19.42 -7.41
N ARG A 120 -15.57 -18.66 -8.31
CA ARG A 120 -14.21 -18.93 -8.74
C ARG A 120 -13.25 -17.84 -8.24
N LEU A 121 -12.33 -18.24 -7.39
CA LEU A 121 -11.29 -17.35 -6.86
C LEU A 121 -10.14 -17.23 -7.88
N ALA A 122 -9.69 -16.02 -8.08
CA ALA A 122 -8.51 -15.66 -8.86
C ALA A 122 -7.47 -15.00 -7.97
N ALA A 123 -6.19 -15.23 -8.27
CA ALA A 123 -5.04 -14.57 -7.68
C ALA A 123 -4.41 -13.70 -8.78
N LEU A 124 -4.47 -12.39 -8.61
CA LEU A 124 -3.89 -11.43 -9.53
C LEU A 124 -2.42 -11.25 -9.20
N ASP A 125 -1.56 -11.48 -10.18
CA ASP A 125 -0.13 -11.19 -10.15
C ASP A 125 0.07 -9.79 -10.75
N LEU A 126 0.31 -8.80 -9.90
CA LEU A 126 0.56 -7.41 -10.27
C LEU A 126 2.05 -7.14 -10.55
N GLY A 127 2.87 -8.17 -10.55
CA GLY A 127 4.32 -8.08 -10.69
C GLY A 127 5.00 -7.53 -9.44
N TRP A 128 6.23 -7.95 -9.20
CA TRP A 128 7.03 -7.49 -8.07
C TRP A 128 8.25 -6.72 -8.56
N SER A 129 8.40 -5.48 -8.12
CA SER A 129 9.50 -4.59 -8.48
C SER A 129 10.36 -4.16 -7.30
N GLN A 130 10.10 -4.72 -6.11
CA GLN A 130 10.69 -4.25 -4.86
C GLN A 130 10.49 -2.73 -4.71
N TYR A 131 9.21 -2.31 -4.74
CA TYR A 131 8.78 -0.91 -4.67
C TYR A 131 9.37 0.01 -5.74
N GLY A 132 9.80 -0.54 -6.89
CA GLY A 132 10.47 0.20 -7.95
C GLY A 132 11.86 0.73 -7.57
N GLN A 133 12.49 0.18 -6.52
CA GLN A 133 13.75 0.65 -5.96
C GLN A 133 14.88 0.70 -6.99
N VAL A 134 14.96 -0.31 -7.85
CA VAL A 134 16.01 -0.38 -8.88
C VAL A 134 15.88 0.78 -9.86
N ASP A 135 14.68 1.03 -10.37
CA ASP A 135 14.42 2.12 -11.32
C ASP A 135 14.62 3.50 -10.66
N TRP A 136 14.14 3.64 -9.41
CA TRP A 136 14.28 4.87 -8.63
C TRP A 136 15.75 5.21 -8.33
N SER A 137 16.54 4.23 -7.92
CA SER A 137 17.96 4.39 -7.63
C SER A 137 18.76 4.65 -8.91
N TYR A 138 18.46 3.91 -10.00
CA TYR A 138 19.14 4.10 -11.27
C TYR A 138 18.92 5.51 -11.86
N ALA A 139 17.72 6.05 -11.71
CA ALA A 139 17.43 7.41 -12.18
C ALA A 139 18.21 8.50 -11.44
N ARG A 140 18.71 8.23 -10.23
CA ARG A 140 19.44 9.17 -9.37
C ARG A 140 20.94 8.94 -9.34
N TRP A 141 21.35 7.66 -9.36
CA TRP A 141 22.75 7.21 -9.22
C TRP A 141 23.08 6.11 -10.23
N PRO A 142 23.04 6.39 -11.54
CA PRO A 142 23.32 5.38 -12.55
C PRO A 142 24.73 4.77 -12.41
N GLU A 143 25.66 5.49 -11.83
CA GLU A 143 27.04 5.04 -11.56
C GLU A 143 27.08 3.86 -10.56
N TRP A 144 26.16 3.75 -9.63
CA TRP A 144 26.11 2.63 -8.67
C TRP A 144 25.89 1.29 -9.34
N PHE A 145 25.29 1.30 -10.50
CA PHE A 145 24.97 0.07 -11.23
C PHE A 145 26.14 -0.42 -12.09
N GLU A 146 27.16 0.40 -12.35
CA GLU A 146 28.33 0.00 -13.16
C GLU A 146 27.96 -0.69 -14.50
N GLY A 147 26.88 -0.26 -15.13
CA GLY A 147 26.35 -0.86 -16.35
C GLY A 147 25.53 -2.16 -16.12
N ARG A 148 25.26 -2.55 -14.87
CA ARG A 148 24.52 -3.80 -14.52
C ARG A 148 23.02 -3.57 -14.28
N TYR A 149 22.45 -2.41 -14.62
CA TYR A 149 21.05 -2.07 -14.36
C TYR A 149 20.09 -3.19 -14.78
N ASP A 150 20.15 -3.65 -16.03
CA ASP A 150 19.24 -4.68 -16.53
C ASP A 150 19.37 -6.02 -15.79
N SER A 151 20.58 -6.37 -15.37
CA SER A 151 20.83 -7.60 -14.62
C SER A 151 20.29 -7.51 -13.19
N VAL A 152 20.44 -6.36 -12.53
CA VAL A 152 19.91 -6.11 -11.19
C VAL A 152 18.37 -6.13 -11.24
N LYS A 153 17.76 -5.42 -12.18
CA LYS A 153 16.30 -5.41 -12.38
C LYS A 153 15.76 -6.82 -12.62
N THR A 154 16.38 -7.57 -13.53
CA THR A 154 16.01 -8.96 -13.80
C THR A 154 16.16 -9.86 -12.56
N SER A 155 17.15 -9.60 -11.71
CA SER A 155 17.34 -10.35 -10.46
C SER A 155 16.17 -10.13 -9.48
N VAL A 156 15.68 -8.90 -9.35
CA VAL A 156 14.48 -8.59 -8.54
C VAL A 156 13.24 -9.29 -9.11
N GLU A 157 12.99 -9.17 -10.40
CA GLU A 157 11.84 -9.80 -11.07
C GLU A 157 11.84 -11.35 -10.97
N ARG A 158 13.00 -11.96 -10.77
CA ARG A 158 13.17 -13.40 -10.61
C ARG A 158 13.45 -13.84 -9.17
N SER A 159 13.40 -12.92 -8.23
CA SER A 159 13.62 -13.22 -6.81
C SER A 159 12.56 -14.19 -6.29
N PRO A 160 12.82 -14.95 -5.22
CA PRO A 160 11.80 -15.76 -4.59
C PRO A 160 10.56 -14.96 -4.18
N GLY A 161 10.73 -13.70 -3.72
CA GLY A 161 9.65 -12.79 -3.34
C GLY A 161 8.66 -12.51 -4.46
N SER A 162 9.12 -12.48 -5.72
CA SER A 162 8.25 -12.27 -6.89
C SER A 162 7.30 -13.43 -7.21
N ARG A 163 7.28 -14.47 -6.38
CA ARG A 163 6.45 -15.68 -6.56
C ARG A 163 5.48 -15.91 -5.41
N VAL A 164 5.49 -15.05 -4.40
CA VAL A 164 4.66 -15.22 -3.20
C VAL A 164 3.18 -15.21 -3.56
N ASP A 165 2.75 -14.32 -4.44
CA ASP A 165 1.40 -14.24 -4.99
C ASP A 165 0.93 -15.55 -5.63
N SER A 166 1.76 -16.14 -6.47
CA SER A 166 1.44 -17.41 -7.15
C SER A 166 1.42 -18.60 -6.19
N LEU A 167 2.28 -18.59 -5.16
CA LEU A 167 2.27 -19.60 -4.10
C LEU A 167 1.01 -19.50 -3.23
N MET A 168 0.60 -18.27 -2.88
CA MET A 168 -0.67 -18.01 -2.20
C MET A 168 -1.86 -18.50 -3.02
N GLY A 169 -1.91 -18.11 -4.30
CA GLY A 169 -2.95 -18.57 -5.22
C GLY A 169 -3.04 -20.09 -5.31
N ALA A 170 -1.89 -20.77 -5.42
CA ALA A 170 -1.83 -22.23 -5.46
C ALA A 170 -2.32 -22.87 -4.16
N ALA A 171 -1.98 -22.30 -2.99
CA ALA A 171 -2.40 -22.80 -1.68
C ALA A 171 -3.92 -22.81 -1.51
N VAL A 172 -4.62 -21.83 -2.09
CA VAL A 172 -6.09 -21.72 -2.03
C VAL A 172 -6.79 -22.20 -3.32
N LYS A 173 -6.03 -22.78 -4.26
CA LYS A 173 -6.54 -23.25 -5.55
C LYS A 173 -7.19 -22.13 -6.39
N ALA A 174 -6.77 -20.91 -6.19
CA ALA A 174 -7.18 -19.78 -7.01
C ALA A 174 -6.54 -19.88 -8.40
N ARG A 175 -7.24 -19.36 -9.39
CA ARG A 175 -6.70 -19.26 -10.75
C ARG A 175 -5.71 -18.11 -10.81
N HIS A 176 -4.48 -18.38 -11.23
CA HIS A 176 -3.45 -17.36 -11.38
C HIS A 176 -3.69 -16.50 -12.64
N HIS A 177 -3.66 -15.17 -12.50
CA HIS A 177 -3.79 -14.20 -13.57
C HIS A 177 -2.68 -13.17 -13.51
N LYS A 178 -1.81 -13.19 -14.51
CA LYS A 178 -0.81 -12.13 -14.67
C LYS A 178 -1.47 -10.86 -15.22
N VAL A 179 -1.29 -9.77 -14.50
CA VAL A 179 -1.75 -8.43 -14.90
C VAL A 179 -0.57 -7.68 -15.51
N ASN A 180 -0.82 -6.96 -16.60
CA ASN A 180 0.24 -6.17 -17.24
C ASN A 180 0.36 -4.77 -16.63
N VAL A 181 0.44 -4.71 -15.31
CA VAL A 181 0.72 -3.51 -14.51
C VAL A 181 1.59 -3.96 -13.35
N ILE A 182 2.60 -3.18 -13.00
CA ILE A 182 3.41 -3.41 -11.79
C ILE A 182 2.85 -2.53 -10.69
N LEU A 183 2.36 -3.17 -9.61
CA LEU A 183 1.82 -2.52 -8.42
C LEU A 183 1.98 -3.42 -7.19
N GLU A 184 2.03 -2.80 -6.05
CA GLU A 184 1.89 -3.45 -4.75
C GLU A 184 0.43 -3.42 -4.28
N GLY A 185 0.02 -4.41 -3.47
CA GLY A 185 -1.35 -4.49 -2.96
C GLY A 185 -1.74 -3.30 -2.06
N GLY A 186 -0.79 -2.70 -1.35
CA GLY A 186 -1.00 -1.50 -0.53
C GLY A 186 -1.28 -0.23 -1.35
N SER A 187 -0.93 -0.23 -2.64
CA SER A 187 -1.26 0.87 -3.55
C SER A 187 -2.59 0.67 -4.30
N PHE A 188 -3.38 -0.35 -3.96
CA PHE A 188 -4.57 -0.75 -4.71
C PHE A 188 -5.85 -0.58 -3.88
N GLU A 189 -6.41 0.62 -3.84
CA GLU A 189 -7.59 0.93 -3.03
C GLU A 189 -8.88 0.87 -3.87
N TYR A 190 -9.72 -0.12 -3.61
CA TYR A 190 -10.86 -0.48 -4.45
C TYR A 190 -12.19 -0.57 -3.68
N ASN A 191 -13.28 0.01 -4.23
CA ASN A 191 -14.57 0.07 -3.55
C ASN A 191 -15.51 -1.13 -3.78
N GLY A 192 -15.08 -2.19 -4.45
CA GLY A 192 -15.94 -3.35 -4.75
C GLY A 192 -16.99 -3.10 -5.84
N ARG A 193 -17.06 -1.91 -6.42
CA ARG A 193 -18.08 -1.45 -7.38
C ARG A 193 -17.50 -0.80 -8.64
N GLY A 194 -16.30 -1.16 -9.02
CA GLY A 194 -15.68 -0.67 -10.26
C GLY A 194 -14.95 0.66 -10.14
N VAL A 195 -14.78 1.22 -8.94
CA VAL A 195 -13.98 2.42 -8.71
C VAL A 195 -12.70 2.08 -7.96
N LEU A 196 -11.56 2.53 -8.49
CA LEU A 196 -10.23 2.38 -7.95
C LEU A 196 -9.66 3.76 -7.61
N ILE A 197 -9.04 3.91 -6.46
CA ILE A 197 -8.17 5.06 -6.14
C ILE A 197 -6.72 4.61 -6.34
N GLN A 198 -5.93 5.45 -7.03
CA GLN A 198 -4.52 5.20 -7.30
C GLN A 198 -3.65 6.40 -6.96
N SER A 199 -2.51 6.14 -6.33
CA SER A 199 -1.44 7.11 -6.20
C SER A 199 -0.71 7.27 -7.54
N GLU A 200 -0.71 8.49 -8.06
CA GLU A 200 -0.04 8.83 -9.31
C GLU A 200 1.48 8.67 -9.19
N ALA A 201 2.04 9.14 -8.07
CA ALA A 201 3.47 9.06 -7.78
C ALA A 201 3.97 7.61 -7.79
N VAL A 202 3.23 6.69 -7.15
CA VAL A 202 3.58 5.26 -7.10
C VAL A 202 3.39 4.62 -8.46
N THR A 203 2.19 4.69 -9.01
CA THR A 203 1.82 3.91 -10.19
C THR A 203 2.65 4.25 -11.41
N LEU A 204 2.96 5.53 -11.64
CA LEU A 204 3.79 5.93 -12.77
C LEU A 204 5.27 5.60 -12.56
N GLN A 205 5.76 5.64 -11.33
CA GLN A 205 7.13 5.27 -11.01
C GLN A 205 7.35 3.75 -11.21
N ARG A 206 6.37 2.89 -10.82
CA ARG A 206 6.43 1.44 -11.06
C ARG A 206 6.31 1.07 -12.54
N ASN A 207 5.67 1.92 -13.35
CA ASN A 207 5.39 1.67 -14.77
C ASN A 207 5.99 2.76 -15.66
N PRO A 208 7.32 2.92 -15.69
CA PRO A 208 7.97 4.00 -16.42
C PRO A 208 7.64 3.96 -17.91
N GLY A 209 7.33 5.13 -18.46
CA GLY A 209 6.99 5.30 -19.88
C GLY A 209 5.55 4.94 -20.25
N ARG A 210 4.73 4.46 -19.30
CA ARG A 210 3.29 4.23 -19.53
C ARG A 210 2.45 5.44 -19.16
N THR A 211 1.40 5.66 -19.92
CA THR A 211 0.40 6.69 -19.63
C THR A 211 -0.71 6.17 -18.70
N LYS A 212 -1.38 7.06 -17.98
CA LYS A 212 -2.57 6.71 -17.19
C LYS A 212 -3.62 5.97 -18.02
N GLN A 213 -3.84 6.39 -19.25
CA GLN A 213 -4.83 5.78 -20.14
C GLN A 213 -4.49 4.32 -20.51
N GLU A 214 -3.20 4.00 -20.70
CA GLU A 214 -2.75 2.62 -20.92
C GLU A 214 -2.94 1.77 -19.67
N LEU A 215 -2.65 2.32 -18.47
CA LEU A 215 -2.86 1.65 -17.20
C LEU A 215 -4.36 1.42 -16.94
N GLU A 216 -5.21 2.42 -17.15
CA GLU A 216 -6.66 2.28 -17.03
C GLU A 216 -7.24 1.21 -18.00
N THR A 217 -6.60 1.01 -19.15
CA THR A 217 -6.99 -0.06 -20.07
C THR A 217 -6.74 -1.46 -19.48
N GLU A 218 -5.64 -1.62 -18.73
CA GLU A 218 -5.40 -2.87 -18.01
C GLU A 218 -6.36 -3.04 -16.83
N PHE A 219 -6.63 -1.97 -16.08
CA PHE A 219 -7.56 -2.00 -14.96
C PHE A 219 -9.00 -2.36 -15.40
N ARG A 220 -9.45 -1.88 -16.57
CA ARG A 220 -10.77 -2.27 -17.11
C ARG A 220 -10.90 -3.78 -17.34
N ARG A 221 -9.80 -4.49 -17.63
CA ARG A 221 -9.80 -5.95 -17.75
C ARG A 221 -10.06 -6.66 -16.43
N LEU A 222 -9.86 -5.95 -15.32
CA LEU A 222 -10.11 -6.43 -13.95
C LEU A 222 -11.49 -6.01 -13.41
N GLY A 223 -12.35 -5.42 -14.26
CA GLY A 223 -13.65 -4.91 -13.83
C GLY A 223 -13.62 -3.53 -13.19
N ILE A 224 -12.52 -2.79 -13.33
CA ILE A 224 -12.40 -1.42 -12.86
C ILE A 224 -12.78 -0.48 -14.00
N GLU A 225 -13.86 0.27 -13.82
CA GLU A 225 -14.40 1.15 -14.86
C GLU A 225 -13.94 2.60 -14.68
N LYS A 226 -13.59 2.98 -13.44
CA LYS A 226 -13.18 4.34 -13.08
C LYS A 226 -11.96 4.31 -12.17
N VAL A 227 -10.98 5.15 -12.51
CA VAL A 227 -9.79 5.38 -11.66
C VAL A 227 -9.79 6.83 -11.20
N ILE A 228 -9.67 7.04 -9.91
CA ILE A 228 -9.45 8.33 -9.28
C ILE A 228 -7.95 8.44 -8.99
N TRP A 229 -7.29 9.33 -9.72
CA TRP A 229 -5.85 9.54 -9.58
C TRP A 229 -5.56 10.63 -8.56
N LEU A 230 -4.86 10.29 -7.49
CA LEU A 230 -4.38 11.21 -6.46
C LEU A 230 -2.88 11.48 -6.65
N PRO A 231 -2.43 12.73 -6.61
CA PRO A 231 -1.04 13.07 -6.94
C PRO A 231 0.01 12.41 -6.05
N GLN A 232 -0.14 12.48 -4.72
CA GLN A 232 0.87 12.06 -3.75
C GLN A 232 0.22 11.64 -2.43
N GLY A 233 0.91 10.76 -1.68
CA GLY A 233 0.57 10.40 -0.30
C GLY A 233 1.15 11.35 0.74
N VAL A 234 1.13 10.92 2.01
CA VAL A 234 1.78 11.62 3.14
C VAL A 234 3.29 11.66 2.95
N VAL A 235 3.94 12.67 3.54
CA VAL A 235 5.37 12.90 3.33
C VAL A 235 6.24 11.87 4.04
N GLU A 236 5.75 11.27 5.11
CA GLU A 236 6.44 10.21 5.85
C GLU A 236 6.63 8.94 5.02
N ASP A 237 5.72 8.69 4.06
CA ASP A 237 5.79 7.56 3.14
C ASP A 237 6.37 7.96 1.76
N GLU A 238 7.40 8.78 1.73
CA GLU A 238 8.13 9.09 0.49
C GLU A 238 8.88 7.87 -0.08
N HIS A 239 9.32 7.97 -1.33
CA HIS A 239 10.17 6.94 -1.94
C HIS A 239 11.49 6.81 -1.21
N PHE A 240 11.73 5.65 -0.58
CA PHE A 240 12.97 5.31 0.10
C PHE A 240 13.44 6.41 1.05
N GLN A 241 14.63 6.93 0.83
CA GLN A 241 15.24 7.93 1.69
C GLN A 241 15.16 9.31 1.05
N VAL A 242 14.36 10.18 1.63
CA VAL A 242 14.26 11.60 1.28
C VAL A 242 14.60 12.44 2.50
N LEU A 243 15.46 13.42 2.33
CA LEU A 243 15.85 14.33 3.38
C LEU A 243 15.13 15.68 3.20
N ILE A 244 14.22 16.00 4.11
CA ILE A 244 13.48 17.26 4.15
C ILE A 244 14.27 18.26 4.97
N ASP A 245 14.53 19.43 4.39
CA ASP A 245 15.23 20.57 5.01
C ASP A 245 16.61 20.25 5.62
N ASN A 246 17.29 19.19 5.14
CA ASN A 246 18.52 18.63 5.73
C ASN A 246 18.38 18.22 7.21
N GLU A 247 17.19 17.97 7.69
CA GLU A 247 16.91 17.63 9.08
C GLU A 247 16.08 16.35 9.23
N TYR A 248 15.01 16.20 8.44
CA TYR A 248 14.06 15.10 8.59
C TYR A 248 14.28 14.05 7.50
N LEU A 249 14.68 12.85 7.91
CA LEU A 249 14.79 11.70 7.03
C LEU A 249 13.45 10.95 7.02
N VAL A 250 12.84 10.88 5.87
CA VAL A 250 11.57 10.18 5.62
C VAL A 250 11.76 9.16 4.51
N GLY A 251 10.87 8.18 4.45
CA GLY A 251 10.89 7.20 3.38
C GLY A 251 9.95 6.04 3.64
N GLY A 252 9.58 5.36 2.57
CA GLY A 252 8.65 4.25 2.60
C GLY A 252 8.38 3.68 1.21
N SER A 253 7.13 3.45 0.91
CA SER A 253 6.67 2.87 -0.35
C SER A 253 6.61 3.88 -1.51
N GLY A 254 6.64 5.17 -1.23
CA GLY A 254 6.49 6.27 -2.20
C GLY A 254 5.09 6.85 -2.29
N GLY A 255 4.25 6.62 -1.29
CA GLY A 255 2.90 7.12 -1.19
C GLY A 255 1.85 6.08 -1.58
N HIS A 256 1.89 4.90 -0.98
CA HIS A 256 0.84 3.91 -1.09
C HIS A 256 -0.50 4.47 -0.63
N THR A 257 -1.60 4.05 -1.27
CA THR A 257 -2.94 4.54 -0.93
C THR A 257 -3.36 4.15 0.48
N ASP A 258 -2.95 3.00 0.98
CA ASP A 258 -3.28 2.52 2.31
C ASP A 258 -2.65 3.32 3.46
N GLU A 259 -1.72 4.22 3.17
CA GLU A 259 -1.15 5.14 4.15
C GLU A 259 -1.96 6.45 4.30
N PHE A 260 -2.72 6.86 3.28
CA PHE A 260 -3.35 8.18 3.31
C PHE A 260 -4.80 8.25 2.84
N VAL A 261 -5.35 7.21 2.18
CA VAL A 261 -6.72 7.20 1.68
C VAL A 261 -7.29 5.79 1.65
N ARG A 262 -8.50 5.58 2.21
CA ARG A 262 -9.15 4.28 2.24
C ARG A 262 -10.65 4.41 1.98
N PHE A 263 -11.24 3.43 1.30
CA PHE A 263 -12.69 3.29 1.32
C PHE A 263 -13.16 2.66 2.63
N ALA A 264 -14.22 3.22 3.22
CA ALA A 264 -14.92 2.63 4.37
C ALA A 264 -16.14 1.82 3.94
N ASP A 265 -16.79 2.25 2.88
CA ASP A 265 -17.87 1.57 2.17
C ASP A 265 -17.86 2.03 0.70
N GLU A 266 -18.85 1.55 -0.09
CA GLU A 266 -18.91 1.84 -1.54
C GLU A 266 -19.03 3.32 -1.88
N HIS A 267 -19.39 4.18 -0.92
CA HIS A 267 -19.65 5.64 -1.09
C HIS A 267 -18.85 6.53 -0.13
N THR A 268 -18.13 5.96 0.84
CA THR A 268 -17.39 6.70 1.87
C THR A 268 -15.89 6.49 1.76
N ILE A 269 -15.16 7.59 1.74
CA ILE A 269 -13.69 7.63 1.68
C ILE A 269 -13.16 8.29 2.96
N LEU A 270 -12.19 7.65 3.60
CA LEU A 270 -11.35 8.22 4.66
C LEU A 270 -10.11 8.82 4.03
N LEU A 271 -9.76 10.05 4.41
CA LEU A 271 -8.58 10.76 3.91
C LEU A 271 -7.76 11.28 5.10
N ALA A 272 -6.46 10.99 5.12
CA ALA A 272 -5.54 11.54 6.10
C ALA A 272 -5.60 13.07 6.12
N TRP A 273 -5.52 13.67 7.32
CA TRP A 273 -5.74 15.10 7.46
C TRP A 273 -4.99 15.68 8.65
N VAL A 274 -4.43 16.86 8.45
CA VAL A 274 -3.88 17.71 9.48
C VAL A 274 -4.82 18.91 9.66
N ASP A 275 -5.25 19.21 10.87
CA ASP A 275 -6.15 20.34 11.13
C ASP A 275 -5.41 21.69 11.12
N GLU A 276 -6.18 22.80 11.03
CA GLU A 276 -5.62 24.15 10.86
C GLU A 276 -4.78 24.60 12.05
N ASP A 277 -5.16 24.19 13.24
CA ASP A 277 -4.48 24.52 14.50
C ASP A 277 -3.21 23.69 14.74
N GLU A 278 -2.95 22.65 13.92
CA GLU A 278 -1.78 21.80 14.00
C GLU A 278 -0.65 22.17 13.02
N LEU A 279 -0.92 23.08 12.09
CA LEU A 279 0.01 23.41 11.00
C LEU A 279 1.38 23.94 11.45
N ASP A 280 1.46 24.42 12.67
CA ASP A 280 2.70 24.97 13.25
C ASP A 280 3.35 24.02 14.25
N ASP A 281 2.78 22.84 14.50
CA ASP A 281 3.30 21.88 15.48
C ASP A 281 4.57 21.20 14.94
N HIS A 282 4.57 20.86 13.65
CA HIS A 282 5.74 20.23 13.00
C HIS A 282 5.87 20.66 11.53
N PRO A 283 7.10 20.80 10.98
CA PRO A 283 7.31 21.17 9.57
C PRO A 283 6.64 20.26 8.55
N LEU A 284 6.55 18.94 8.84
CA LEU A 284 5.92 17.97 7.94
C LEU A 284 4.39 18.16 7.86
N ASP A 285 3.75 18.70 8.90
CA ASP A 285 2.29 18.92 8.92
C ASP A 285 1.84 19.87 7.82
N ARG A 286 2.62 20.91 7.53
CA ARG A 286 2.33 21.82 6.41
C ARG A 286 2.40 21.12 5.06
N ILE A 287 3.39 20.23 4.87
CA ILE A 287 3.55 19.46 3.64
C ILE A 287 2.38 18.49 3.48
N ASN A 288 2.03 17.77 4.55
CA ASN A 288 0.89 16.85 4.57
C ASN A 288 -0.41 17.58 4.28
N ARG A 289 -0.64 18.74 4.92
CA ARG A 289 -1.84 19.54 4.67
C ARG A 289 -1.95 19.99 3.22
N GLU A 290 -0.85 20.46 2.62
CA GLU A 290 -0.83 20.86 1.21
C GLU A 290 -1.17 19.69 0.28
N ARG A 291 -0.54 18.53 0.49
CA ARG A 291 -0.78 17.32 -0.31
C ARG A 291 -2.21 16.82 -0.17
N MET A 292 -2.69 16.71 1.07
CA MET A 292 -4.05 16.21 1.36
C MET A 292 -5.13 17.18 0.90
N SER A 293 -4.88 18.51 0.91
CA SER A 293 -5.81 19.49 0.33
C SER A 293 -5.99 19.30 -1.18
N ARG A 294 -4.91 19.01 -1.91
CA ARG A 294 -4.99 18.69 -3.35
C ARG A 294 -5.75 17.39 -3.60
N ASN A 295 -5.51 16.38 -2.77
CA ASN A 295 -6.23 15.12 -2.84
C ASN A 295 -7.72 15.30 -2.54
N LEU A 296 -8.07 16.10 -1.52
CA LEU A 296 -9.44 16.43 -1.15
C LEU A 296 -10.20 17.10 -2.30
N GLU A 297 -9.58 18.09 -2.96
CA GLU A 297 -10.21 18.76 -4.11
C GLU A 297 -10.55 17.80 -5.27
N ILE A 298 -9.75 16.78 -5.48
CA ILE A 298 -9.99 15.75 -6.49
C ILE A 298 -11.12 14.84 -6.04
N LEU A 299 -11.09 14.38 -4.78
CA LEU A 299 -12.11 13.49 -4.22
C LEU A 299 -13.48 14.13 -4.13
N GLU A 300 -13.57 15.44 -3.79
CA GLU A 300 -14.84 16.19 -3.74
C GLU A 300 -15.50 16.33 -5.13
N ARG A 301 -14.73 16.26 -6.20
CA ARG A 301 -15.23 16.27 -7.59
C ARG A 301 -15.46 14.88 -8.14
N ALA A 302 -14.93 13.86 -7.48
CA ALA A 302 -15.09 12.48 -7.91
C ALA A 302 -16.51 11.98 -7.61
N THR A 303 -16.96 11.03 -8.42
CA THR A 303 -18.27 10.37 -8.27
C THR A 303 -18.09 8.87 -8.41
N ASP A 304 -19.04 8.11 -7.93
CA ASP A 304 -19.17 6.68 -8.28
C ASP A 304 -19.57 6.48 -9.76
N LEU A 305 -19.88 5.26 -10.16
CA LEU A 305 -20.30 4.94 -11.54
C LEU A 305 -21.72 5.45 -11.87
N ASN A 306 -22.56 5.75 -10.88
CA ASN A 306 -23.89 6.31 -11.07
C ASN A 306 -23.87 7.84 -11.18
N GLY A 307 -22.74 8.46 -10.87
CA GLY A 307 -22.58 9.91 -10.85
C GLY A 307 -22.81 10.52 -9.45
N ASP A 308 -22.97 9.69 -8.42
CA ASP A 308 -23.16 10.14 -7.05
C ASP A 308 -21.81 10.51 -6.40
N PRO A 309 -21.72 11.63 -5.65
CA PRO A 309 -20.49 12.04 -4.99
C PRO A 309 -20.15 11.15 -3.81
N PHE A 310 -18.86 11.00 -3.53
CA PHE A 310 -18.38 10.32 -2.33
C PHE A 310 -18.51 11.21 -1.09
N ARG A 311 -18.83 10.59 0.05
CA ARG A 311 -18.69 11.19 1.37
C ARG A 311 -17.23 11.09 1.79
N ILE A 312 -16.58 12.22 2.05
CA ILE A 312 -15.20 12.26 2.52
C ILE A 312 -15.19 12.50 4.02
N ILE A 313 -14.49 11.64 4.75
CA ILE A 313 -14.27 11.77 6.20
C ILE A 313 -12.76 11.98 6.41
N LYS A 314 -12.42 13.03 7.13
CA LYS A 314 -11.05 13.33 7.52
C LYS A 314 -10.63 12.43 8.66
N MET A 315 -9.44 11.82 8.54
CA MET A 315 -8.82 10.98 9.53
C MET A 315 -7.57 11.69 10.06
N PRO A 316 -7.41 11.88 11.37
CA PRO A 316 -6.21 12.54 11.88
C PRO A 316 -4.93 11.80 11.48
N ILE A 317 -3.83 12.54 11.43
CA ILE A 317 -2.47 11.98 11.35
C ILE A 317 -1.90 12.00 12.77
N PRO A 318 -1.21 10.94 13.25
CA PRO A 318 -0.54 10.97 14.55
C PRO A 318 0.59 12.00 14.55
N ARG A 319 0.99 12.48 15.73
CA ARG A 319 2.17 13.33 15.84
C ARG A 319 3.40 12.59 15.34
N PRO A 320 4.33 13.26 14.64
CA PRO A 320 5.53 12.63 14.12
C PRO A 320 6.35 11.92 15.19
N ILE A 321 6.71 10.67 14.92
CA ILE A 321 7.57 9.86 15.80
C ILE A 321 8.99 9.97 15.26
N GLU A 322 9.84 10.67 16.02
CA GLU A 322 11.19 11.00 15.60
C GLU A 322 12.24 10.15 16.33
N THR A 323 13.21 9.64 15.58
CA THR A 323 14.44 9.03 16.10
C THR A 323 15.64 9.85 15.68
N LYS A 324 16.47 10.29 16.63
CA LYS A 324 17.70 11.02 16.32
C LYS A 324 18.78 10.06 15.83
N LEU A 325 19.40 10.40 14.70
CA LEU A 325 20.50 9.66 14.11
C LEU A 325 21.71 10.57 13.98
N GLU A 326 22.88 10.08 14.42
CA GLU A 326 24.16 10.75 14.19
C GLU A 326 24.73 10.33 12.84
N VAL A 327 25.20 11.29 12.05
CA VAL A 327 25.84 11.03 10.74
C VAL A 327 27.28 10.59 10.97
N VAL A 328 27.62 9.40 10.50
CA VAL A 328 28.96 8.80 10.63
C VAL A 328 29.59 8.52 9.27
N ASP A 329 30.92 8.39 9.23
CA ASP A 329 31.67 7.97 8.03
C ASP A 329 31.90 6.45 8.10
N ASP A 330 30.89 5.68 7.70
CA ASP A 330 30.99 4.22 7.63
C ASP A 330 30.37 3.73 6.31
N PRO A 331 31.19 3.43 5.29
CA PRO A 331 30.69 2.97 3.99
C PRO A 331 30.12 1.55 4.01
N GLU A 332 30.32 0.77 5.07
CA GLU A 332 29.77 -0.58 5.21
C GLU A 332 28.45 -0.59 5.98
N LEU A 333 28.06 0.53 6.59
CA LEU A 333 26.79 0.67 7.29
C LEU A 333 25.65 0.82 6.28
N GLU A 334 24.81 -0.21 6.17
CA GLU A 334 23.58 -0.19 5.39
C GLU A 334 22.41 0.31 6.26
N GLY A 335 21.75 1.37 5.83
CA GLY A 335 20.63 1.97 6.54
C GLY A 335 21.03 2.68 7.83
N ASP A 336 20.18 2.59 8.86
CA ASP A 336 20.44 3.08 10.21
C ASP A 336 20.62 1.93 11.20
N LYS A 337 21.57 2.06 12.09
CA LYS A 337 21.82 1.09 13.15
C LYS A 337 22.33 1.81 14.40
N ASP A 338 21.85 1.40 15.56
CA ASP A 338 22.33 1.94 16.87
C ASP A 338 22.29 3.49 16.94
N ASN A 339 21.25 4.12 16.31
CA ASN A 339 21.06 5.57 16.21
C ASN A 339 22.15 6.30 15.40
N VAL A 340 22.79 5.63 14.48
CA VAL A 340 23.70 6.23 13.52
C VAL A 340 23.25 5.93 12.08
N ILE A 341 23.61 6.81 11.15
CA ILE A 341 23.41 6.63 9.72
C ILE A 341 24.69 6.98 8.98
N SER A 342 25.05 6.19 7.97
CA SER A 342 26.20 6.51 7.13
C SER A 342 25.94 7.75 6.28
N ILE A 343 26.94 8.64 6.19
CA ILE A 343 26.91 9.76 5.25
C ILE A 343 26.78 9.26 3.80
N HIS A 344 27.26 8.07 3.50
CA HIS A 344 27.20 7.43 2.18
C HIS A 344 25.80 6.87 1.85
N ALA A 345 24.95 6.66 2.86
CA ALA A 345 23.57 6.23 2.69
C ALA A 345 22.59 7.41 2.50
N LEU A 346 23.02 8.63 2.75
CA LEU A 346 22.17 9.83 2.62
C LEU A 346 21.89 10.18 1.16
N PRO A 347 20.69 10.75 0.87
CA PRO A 347 20.35 11.19 -0.49
C PRO A 347 21.38 12.21 -1.03
N PRO A 348 21.70 12.20 -2.34
CA PRO A 348 22.65 13.15 -2.90
C PRO A 348 22.18 14.60 -2.76
N GLY A 349 23.15 15.48 -2.61
CA GLY A 349 22.89 16.92 -2.49
C GLY A 349 22.59 17.39 -1.07
N HIS A 350 22.63 16.49 -0.07
CA HIS A 350 22.58 16.87 1.33
C HIS A 350 23.75 17.82 1.69
N GLN A 351 23.54 18.63 2.71
CA GLN A 351 24.57 19.59 3.21
C GLN A 351 25.12 19.18 4.58
N LEU A 352 24.94 17.90 4.94
CA LEU A 352 25.35 17.34 6.22
C LEU A 352 26.82 16.93 6.21
N ALA A 353 27.44 17.00 7.39
CA ALA A 353 28.80 16.53 7.67
C ALA A 353 28.76 15.41 8.72
N VAL A 354 29.86 14.65 8.80
CA VAL A 354 30.07 13.66 9.88
C VAL A 354 30.02 14.37 11.24
N GLY A 355 29.23 13.83 12.15
CA GLY A 355 28.94 14.40 13.46
C GLY A 355 27.67 15.26 13.53
N ASP A 356 27.05 15.57 12.38
CA ASP A 356 25.72 16.19 12.37
C ASP A 356 24.66 15.19 12.87
N THR A 357 23.52 15.74 13.30
CA THR A 357 22.37 14.93 13.76
C THR A 357 21.18 15.24 12.88
N ILE A 358 20.51 14.18 12.43
CA ILE A 358 19.22 14.25 11.73
C ILE A 358 18.14 13.51 12.50
N LYS A 359 16.89 13.63 12.08
CA LYS A 359 15.74 12.98 12.67
C LYS A 359 15.12 12.05 11.64
N ALA A 360 15.17 10.76 11.87
CA ALA A 360 14.38 9.80 11.13
C ALA A 360 12.93 9.86 11.62
N VAL A 361 11.97 9.91 10.70
CA VAL A 361 10.54 10.01 11.01
C VAL A 361 9.83 8.74 10.54
N ALA A 362 9.14 8.09 11.45
CA ALA A 362 8.39 6.87 11.16
C ALA A 362 7.17 7.16 10.27
N ALA A 363 6.87 6.25 9.34
CA ALA A 363 5.65 6.31 8.53
C ALA A 363 4.43 5.86 9.35
N ALA A 364 4.06 6.67 10.34
CA ALA A 364 2.97 6.39 11.28
C ALA A 364 1.64 6.92 10.74
N GLY A 365 0.60 6.09 10.74
CA GLY A 365 -0.72 6.48 10.22
C GLY A 365 -1.84 5.60 10.76
N TYR A 366 -3.06 6.15 10.87
CA TYR A 366 -4.25 5.40 11.28
C TYR A 366 -4.97 4.73 10.12
N LEU A 367 -4.66 5.09 8.86
CA LEU A 367 -5.32 4.54 7.68
C LEU A 367 -4.74 3.22 7.21
N ASN A 368 -3.56 2.85 7.70
CA ASN A 368 -2.99 1.54 7.45
C ASN A 368 -3.64 0.47 8.35
N PHE A 369 -4.97 0.38 8.32
CA PHE A 369 -5.79 -0.54 9.11
C PHE A 369 -6.22 -1.76 8.30
N LEU A 370 -6.41 -2.89 8.98
CA LEU A 370 -7.06 -4.08 8.45
C LEU A 370 -8.56 -4.08 8.82
N VAL A 371 -9.43 -4.26 7.83
CA VAL A 371 -10.84 -4.57 8.05
C VAL A 371 -11.06 -6.06 7.82
N THR A 372 -11.74 -6.74 8.75
CA THR A 372 -12.14 -8.14 8.57
C THR A 372 -13.47 -8.43 9.30
N ASN A 373 -13.87 -9.69 9.39
CA ASN A 373 -15.13 -10.14 9.93
C ASN A 373 -15.41 -9.62 11.36
N GLY A 374 -16.22 -8.56 11.48
CA GLY A 374 -16.59 -7.96 12.74
C GLY A 374 -15.48 -7.13 13.45
N LEU A 375 -14.32 -6.93 12.82
CA LEU A 375 -13.15 -6.34 13.42
C LEU A 375 -12.50 -5.31 12.49
N VAL A 376 -11.92 -4.25 13.08
CA VAL A 376 -10.94 -3.34 12.45
C VAL A 376 -9.73 -3.27 13.37
N LEU A 377 -8.56 -3.59 12.84
CA LEU A 377 -7.28 -3.43 13.55
C LEU A 377 -6.54 -2.23 12.97
N THR A 378 -6.16 -1.30 13.81
CA THR A 378 -5.33 -0.14 13.44
C THR A 378 -4.22 0.09 14.47
N ALA A 379 -3.24 0.91 14.11
CA ALA A 379 -2.20 1.32 15.04
C ALA A 379 -2.72 2.32 16.07
N GLY A 380 -2.07 2.34 17.25
CA GLY A 380 -2.25 3.35 18.29
C GLY A 380 -0.91 3.91 18.71
N TYR A 381 -0.86 5.21 18.98
CA TYR A 381 0.37 5.97 19.22
C TYR A 381 0.32 6.78 20.51
N ALA A 382 -0.52 6.38 21.49
CA ALA A 382 -0.66 7.07 22.77
C ALA A 382 0.66 7.16 23.55
N GLU A 383 1.49 6.12 23.48
CA GLU A 383 2.82 6.10 24.14
C GLU A 383 3.81 7.09 23.52
N TYR A 384 3.51 7.55 22.30
CA TYR A 384 4.30 8.53 21.55
C TYR A 384 3.65 9.94 21.55
N GLY A 385 2.75 10.20 22.51
CA GLY A 385 2.14 11.50 22.70
C GLY A 385 0.91 11.80 21.84
N SER A 386 0.37 10.82 21.11
CA SER A 386 -0.79 10.97 20.24
C SER A 386 -2.09 10.39 20.80
N GLY A 387 -2.24 10.31 22.15
CA GLY A 387 -3.42 9.68 22.76
C GLY A 387 -4.75 10.36 22.45
N ASP A 388 -4.76 11.66 22.25
CA ASP A 388 -5.92 12.44 21.76
C ASP A 388 -6.26 12.12 20.31
N LYS A 389 -5.24 11.94 19.46
CA LYS A 389 -5.41 11.52 18.06
C LYS A 389 -5.88 10.06 17.94
N ASP A 390 -5.41 9.19 18.83
CA ASP A 390 -5.90 7.80 18.91
C ASP A 390 -7.42 7.77 19.20
N GLU A 391 -7.90 8.60 20.12
CA GLU A 391 -9.34 8.64 20.45
C GLU A 391 -10.16 9.20 19.29
N GLU A 392 -9.67 10.23 18.62
CA GLU A 392 -10.30 10.80 17.42
C GLU A 392 -10.36 9.76 16.28
N ALA A 393 -9.24 9.07 15.99
CA ALA A 393 -9.15 8.02 14.99
C ALA A 393 -10.08 6.84 15.32
N ARG A 394 -10.11 6.40 16.59
CA ARG A 394 -11.04 5.37 17.09
C ARG A 394 -12.49 5.76 16.84
N SER A 395 -12.86 6.98 17.22
CA SER A 395 -14.22 7.50 17.02
C SER A 395 -14.61 7.55 15.54
N THR A 396 -13.69 8.01 14.71
CA THR A 396 -13.89 8.07 13.25
C THR A 396 -14.07 6.68 12.64
N LEU A 397 -13.24 5.71 13.01
CA LEU A 397 -13.36 4.32 12.56
C LEU A 397 -14.66 3.67 13.06
N GLN A 398 -15.07 3.94 14.30
CA GLN A 398 -16.33 3.41 14.83
C GLN A 398 -17.56 3.94 14.07
N GLN A 399 -17.50 5.18 13.59
CA GLN A 399 -18.56 5.77 12.74
C GLN A 399 -18.51 5.23 11.31
N ALA A 400 -17.29 5.01 10.77
CA ALA A 400 -17.08 4.50 9.43
C ALA A 400 -17.44 3.01 9.28
N PHE A 401 -17.23 2.23 10.35
CA PHE A 401 -17.47 0.78 10.38
C PHE A 401 -18.46 0.40 11.50
N PRO A 402 -19.72 0.79 11.41
CA PRO A 402 -20.71 0.48 12.44
C PRO A 402 -20.88 -1.04 12.60
N GLY A 403 -20.84 -1.50 13.86
CA GLY A 403 -20.96 -2.93 14.17
C GLY A 403 -19.67 -3.73 14.11
N ARG A 404 -18.53 -3.11 13.79
CA ARG A 404 -17.20 -3.72 13.94
C ARG A 404 -16.54 -3.26 15.25
N HIS A 405 -15.78 -4.16 15.85
CA HIS A 405 -14.95 -3.83 17.00
C HIS A 405 -13.66 -3.15 16.52
N ILE A 406 -13.33 -1.98 17.08
CA ILE A 406 -12.12 -1.25 16.74
C ILE A 406 -11.05 -1.59 17.79
N VAL A 407 -9.97 -2.22 17.36
CA VAL A 407 -8.80 -2.52 18.20
C VAL A 407 -7.62 -1.70 17.72
N MET A 408 -6.97 -1.02 18.65
CA MET A 408 -5.73 -0.29 18.39
C MET A 408 -4.58 -1.03 19.06
N LEU A 409 -3.54 -1.30 18.28
CA LEU A 409 -2.33 -2.00 18.73
C LEU A 409 -1.13 -1.04 18.66
N ASP A 410 -0.18 -1.18 19.55
CA ASP A 410 1.13 -0.58 19.32
C ASP A 410 1.79 -1.31 18.13
N ALA A 411 1.74 -0.69 16.97
CA ALA A 411 2.33 -1.20 15.74
C ALA A 411 3.60 -0.42 15.35
N THR A 412 4.13 0.40 16.24
CA THR A 412 5.31 1.23 15.99
C THR A 412 6.53 0.44 15.49
N PRO A 413 6.80 -0.80 15.95
CA PRO A 413 7.86 -1.60 15.36
C PRO A 413 7.72 -1.84 13.85
N LEU A 414 6.48 -1.96 13.33
CA LEU A 414 6.22 -2.09 11.89
C LEU A 414 6.48 -0.78 11.14
N ASN A 415 6.21 0.38 11.77
CA ASN A 415 6.47 1.68 11.13
C ASN A 415 7.97 1.96 10.94
N GLY A 416 8.83 1.23 11.67
CA GLY A 416 10.27 1.45 11.63
C GLY A 416 10.68 2.83 12.14
N ARG A 417 11.95 3.18 11.96
CA ARG A 417 12.45 4.54 12.22
C ARG A 417 12.16 5.46 11.04
N PHE A 418 12.27 4.89 9.84
CA PHE A 418 11.78 5.42 8.57
C PHE A 418 11.57 4.23 7.63
N GLY A 419 10.67 4.37 6.64
CA GLY A 419 10.47 3.36 5.60
C GLY A 419 9.67 2.13 6.03
N GLY A 420 8.88 2.23 7.05
CA GLY A 420 8.00 1.17 7.52
C GLY A 420 6.63 1.18 6.82
N GLY A 421 5.76 0.36 7.33
CA GLY A 421 4.34 0.28 6.99
C GLY A 421 3.54 -0.01 8.25
N GLY A 422 2.28 -0.38 8.12
CA GLY A 422 1.43 -0.65 9.26
C GLY A 422 0.80 -2.04 9.25
N ILE A 423 -0.32 -2.16 9.94
CA ILE A 423 -1.05 -3.42 10.10
C ILE A 423 -1.61 -3.91 8.75
N HIS A 424 -2.07 -3.01 7.88
CA HIS A 424 -2.56 -3.37 6.56
C HIS A 424 -1.47 -3.95 5.67
N CYS A 425 -0.30 -3.30 5.63
CA CYS A 425 0.86 -3.76 4.87
C CYS A 425 1.35 -5.14 5.32
N ALA A 426 1.25 -5.44 6.62
CA ALA A 426 1.64 -6.72 7.20
C ALA A 426 0.57 -7.82 7.08
N THR A 427 -0.60 -7.52 6.52
CA THR A 427 -1.74 -8.43 6.41
C THR A 427 -2.34 -8.43 5.02
N LEU A 428 -2.97 -9.55 4.62
CA LEU A 428 -3.68 -9.66 3.35
C LEU A 428 -4.93 -10.53 3.51
N GLN A 429 -6.08 -10.02 3.09
CA GLN A 429 -7.35 -10.74 3.19
C GLN A 429 -7.57 -11.71 2.03
N GLU A 430 -8.11 -12.86 2.36
CA GLU A 430 -8.65 -13.83 1.42
C GLU A 430 -10.18 -13.75 1.46
N PRO A 431 -10.85 -13.39 0.35
CA PRO A 431 -12.30 -13.25 0.34
C PRO A 431 -12.98 -14.60 0.43
N LYS A 432 -14.14 -14.64 1.09
CA LYS A 432 -14.96 -15.84 1.17
C LYS A 432 -15.66 -16.11 -0.15
N VAL A 433 -15.46 -17.30 -0.67
CA VAL A 433 -16.20 -17.80 -1.84
C VAL A 433 -17.63 -18.12 -1.42
N LYS A 434 -18.61 -17.52 -2.10
CA LYS A 434 -20.06 -17.72 -1.86
C LYS A 434 -20.63 -18.76 -2.82
#